data_22c9f5b069a7a37136ed0f7bd3a6e9ad
#
_entry.id   22c9f5b069a7a37136ed0f7bd3a6e9ad
#
_cell.length_a   1.000
_cell.length_b   1.000
_cell.length_c   1.000
_cell.angle_alpha   90.00
_cell.angle_beta   90.00
_cell.angle_gamma   90.00
#
_symmetry.space_group_name_H-M   'P 1'
#
loop_
_entity.id
_entity.type
_entity.pdbx_description
1 polymer ?
#
loop_
_entity_poly.entity_id
_entity_poly.type
_entity_poly.pdbx_seq_one_letter_code
_entity_poly.pdbx_strand_id
1 'polypeptide(L)'
;MLKLRRAGAGARHLRGSSLTSAPPRNRPVLRSRTLWYAIHHPGLSVHQTLPAGLRISDYVCAAGAETLLIEIGGSLRYFGGWRRLHETLEQHLDELYQHQPEVYRGSVTPSPAASTLLARCARQKVVAHSSELRSALAGITIAELPLAARLKASLQRCGLFYLRDIWRLPAAQLRLRFGRELSEYLDRLLALRPERPPRWQPPPQFSRELYPEYPLHNTAAIVHHVVSLFAEY
;
A
#
# COMPACT_ATOMS: atom_id res chain seq x y z
N MET A 1 17.54 -4.33 64.53
CA MET A 1 16.50 -4.96 63.66
C MET A 1 15.90 -3.89 62.73
N LEU A 2 16.43 -3.74 61.53
CA LEU A 2 15.90 -2.79 60.54
C LEU A 2 15.35 -3.58 59.36
N LYS A 3 14.04 -3.47 59.13
CA LYS A 3 13.35 -4.06 57.97
C LYS A 3 13.46 -3.13 56.77
N LEU A 4 14.27 -3.52 55.79
CA LEU A 4 14.30 -2.89 54.44
C LEU A 4 13.11 -3.34 53.62
N ARG A 5 12.22 -2.41 53.30
CA ARG A 5 11.17 -2.60 52.31
C ARG A 5 11.79 -2.42 50.92
N ARG A 6 11.75 -3.46 50.09
CA ARG A 6 12.04 -3.39 48.65
C ARG A 6 10.88 -2.66 47.95
N ALA A 7 11.20 -1.53 47.33
CA ALA A 7 10.31 -0.89 46.38
C ALA A 7 10.34 -1.66 45.06
N GLY A 8 9.23 -2.24 44.67
CA GLY A 8 9.04 -2.85 43.36
C GLY A 8 8.93 -1.77 42.30
N ALA A 9 9.90 -1.73 41.39
CA ALA A 9 9.81 -0.96 40.16
C ALA A 9 8.77 -1.58 39.25
N GLY A 10 7.60 -0.96 39.17
CA GLY A 10 6.58 -1.30 38.17
C GLY A 10 7.03 -0.90 36.78
N ALA A 11 7.51 -1.86 36.02
CA ALA A 11 7.66 -1.71 34.58
C ALA A 11 6.27 -1.50 33.96
N ARG A 12 5.98 -0.26 33.59
CA ARG A 12 4.82 0.03 32.72
C ARG A 12 5.13 -0.52 31.33
N HIS A 13 4.62 -1.70 31.05
CA HIS A 13 4.43 -2.17 29.68
C HIS A 13 3.58 -1.14 28.94
N LEU A 14 4.22 -0.33 28.11
CA LEU A 14 3.57 0.33 26.99
C LEU A 14 3.14 -0.78 26.05
N ARG A 15 1.92 -1.24 26.21
CA ARG A 15 1.25 -2.09 25.22
C ARG A 15 1.18 -1.25 23.94
N GLY A 16 2.05 -1.58 22.99
CA GLY A 16 1.86 -1.17 21.61
C GLY A 16 0.43 -1.53 21.22
N SER A 17 -0.34 -0.56 20.76
CA SER A 17 -1.66 -0.76 20.21
C SER A 17 -1.51 -1.55 18.91
N SER A 18 -1.40 -2.88 19.04
CA SER A 18 -1.63 -3.79 17.94
C SER A 18 -3.00 -3.46 17.35
N LEU A 19 -3.05 -3.31 16.04
CA LEU A 19 -4.23 -3.07 15.22
C LEU A 19 -5.31 -4.17 15.27
N THR A 20 -5.50 -4.79 16.39
CA THR A 20 -6.60 -5.70 16.68
C THR A 20 -7.83 -4.95 17.19
N SER A 21 -8.16 -3.81 16.53
CA SER A 21 -9.53 -3.33 16.65
C SER A 21 -10.37 -4.19 15.72
N ALA A 22 -11.10 -5.12 16.32
CA ALA A 22 -12.12 -5.91 15.63
C ALA A 22 -12.97 -4.97 14.76
N PRO A 23 -13.13 -5.26 13.47
CA PRO A 23 -13.89 -4.40 12.59
C PRO A 23 -15.33 -4.25 13.11
N PRO A 24 -15.91 -3.03 13.09
CA PRO A 24 -17.27 -2.80 13.54
C PRO A 24 -18.23 -3.77 12.85
N ARG A 25 -19.17 -4.32 13.59
CA ARG A 25 -20.10 -5.41 13.18
C ARG A 25 -21.05 -5.05 12.01
N ASN A 26 -20.99 -3.82 11.50
CA ASN A 26 -21.86 -3.35 10.41
C ASN A 26 -21.02 -2.75 9.28
N ARG A 27 -20.28 -3.59 8.53
CA ARG A 27 -19.47 -3.14 7.40
C ARG A 27 -20.25 -3.27 6.09
N PRO A 28 -20.20 -2.24 5.21
CA PRO A 28 -20.80 -2.30 3.89
C PRO A 28 -20.23 -3.50 3.10
N VAL A 29 -21.11 -4.22 2.42
CA VAL A 29 -20.70 -5.24 1.45
C VAL A 29 -19.99 -4.51 0.32
N LEU A 30 -18.68 -4.75 0.17
CA LEU A 30 -17.87 -4.15 -0.89
C LEU A 30 -18.38 -4.66 -2.24
N ARG A 31 -19.07 -3.81 -3.01
CA ARG A 31 -19.64 -4.13 -4.33
C ARG A 31 -18.98 -3.35 -5.47
N SER A 32 -17.91 -2.60 -5.22
CA SER A 32 -17.19 -1.90 -6.28
C SER A 32 -16.48 -2.92 -7.19
N ARG A 33 -16.50 -2.68 -8.50
CA ARG A 33 -15.77 -3.52 -9.48
C ARG A 33 -14.26 -3.42 -9.31
N THR A 34 -13.76 -2.32 -8.80
CA THR A 34 -12.33 -2.08 -8.53
C THR A 34 -12.17 -1.55 -7.12
N LEU A 35 -11.37 -2.23 -6.31
CA LEU A 35 -11.00 -1.82 -4.97
C LEU A 35 -9.49 -2.00 -4.80
N TRP A 36 -8.87 -0.99 -4.23
CA TRP A 36 -7.43 -0.95 -4.05
C TRP A 36 -7.08 -0.97 -2.57
N TYR A 37 -6.22 -1.89 -2.21
CA TYR A 37 -5.65 -1.95 -0.88
C TYR A 37 -4.22 -1.42 -0.94
N ALA A 38 -3.96 -0.28 -0.30
CA ALA A 38 -2.63 0.25 -0.11
C ALA A 38 -2.09 -0.18 1.25
N ILE A 39 -0.85 -0.69 1.25
CA ILE A 39 -0.09 -1.03 2.45
C ILE A 39 1.16 -0.16 2.43
N HIS A 40 1.26 0.73 3.41
CA HIS A 40 2.43 1.58 3.60
C HIS A 40 3.22 1.09 4.80
N HIS A 41 4.48 0.82 4.60
CA HIS A 41 5.40 0.38 5.64
C HIS A 41 6.62 1.32 5.67
N PRO A 42 6.66 2.28 6.61
CA PRO A 42 7.83 3.16 6.74
C PRO A 42 9.10 2.34 7.04
N GLY A 43 10.14 2.55 6.24
CA GLY A 43 11.44 1.89 6.42
C GLY A 43 11.60 0.54 5.73
N LEU A 44 10.54 -0.03 5.12
CA LEU A 44 10.66 -1.23 4.29
C LEU A 44 10.43 -0.93 2.81
N SER A 45 11.27 -1.52 1.98
CA SER A 45 11.07 -1.45 0.54
C SER A 45 9.82 -2.21 0.11
N VAL A 46 9.09 -1.66 -0.85
CA VAL A 46 7.94 -2.31 -1.47
C VAL A 46 8.28 -3.71 -2.01
N HIS A 47 9.51 -3.94 -2.44
CA HIS A 47 9.96 -5.26 -2.92
C HIS A 47 9.91 -6.35 -1.84
N GLN A 48 10.07 -5.98 -0.58
CA GLN A 48 9.99 -6.92 0.55
C GLN A 48 8.54 -7.32 0.86
N THR A 49 7.57 -6.41 0.66
CA THR A 49 6.14 -6.67 0.89
C THR A 49 5.42 -7.29 -0.31
N LEU A 50 6.05 -7.21 -1.46
CA LEU A 50 5.48 -7.66 -2.74
C LEU A 50 5.03 -9.13 -2.74
N PRO A 51 5.80 -10.11 -2.18
CA PRO A 51 5.37 -11.51 -2.14
C PRO A 51 4.04 -11.72 -1.43
N ALA A 52 3.77 -10.98 -0.34
CA ALA A 52 2.48 -11.04 0.35
C ALA A 52 1.33 -10.53 -0.54
N GLY A 53 1.57 -9.43 -1.27
CA GLY A 53 0.59 -8.89 -2.21
C GLY A 53 0.26 -9.84 -3.35
N LEU A 54 1.26 -10.51 -3.92
CA LEU A 54 1.09 -11.46 -5.03
C LEU A 54 0.29 -12.71 -4.63
N ARG A 55 0.25 -13.07 -3.35
CA ARG A 55 -0.63 -14.15 -2.86
C ARG A 55 -2.11 -13.75 -2.82
N ILE A 56 -2.39 -12.45 -2.82
CA ILE A 56 -3.77 -11.92 -2.78
C ILE A 56 -4.30 -11.61 -4.17
N SER A 57 -3.48 -11.01 -5.02
CA SER A 57 -3.88 -10.57 -6.36
C SER A 57 -2.69 -10.61 -7.31
N ASP A 58 -2.97 -10.88 -8.55
CA ASP A 58 -1.99 -10.78 -9.63
C ASP A 58 -1.77 -9.32 -10.08
N TYR A 59 -2.64 -8.39 -9.65
CA TYR A 59 -2.51 -6.97 -9.95
C TYR A 59 -1.96 -6.20 -8.75
N VAL A 60 -0.66 -6.18 -8.65
CA VAL A 60 0.11 -5.52 -7.60
C VAL A 60 0.97 -4.44 -8.21
N CYS A 61 1.09 -3.29 -7.53
CA CYS A 61 1.82 -2.12 -8.01
C CYS A 61 2.69 -1.56 -6.89
N ALA A 62 3.80 -0.94 -7.27
CA ALA A 62 4.57 -0.09 -6.36
C ALA A 62 4.02 1.36 -6.44
N ALA A 63 3.53 1.89 -5.33
CA ALA A 63 3.08 3.27 -5.21
C ALA A 63 4.12 4.12 -4.45
N GLY A 64 5.37 4.08 -4.92
CA GLY A 64 6.54 4.63 -4.26
C GLY A 64 7.41 3.55 -3.63
N ALA A 65 8.47 3.96 -2.91
CA ALA A 65 9.46 3.02 -2.36
C ALA A 65 8.93 2.13 -1.25
N GLU A 66 7.97 2.61 -0.46
CA GLU A 66 7.50 1.99 0.78
C GLU A 66 5.99 1.67 0.77
N THR A 67 5.34 1.75 -0.39
CA THR A 67 3.89 1.54 -0.48
C THR A 67 3.55 0.52 -1.54
N LEU A 68 3.00 -0.60 -1.10
CA LEU A 68 2.42 -1.62 -1.94
C LEU A 68 0.95 -1.29 -2.21
N LEU A 69 0.51 -1.43 -3.44
CA LEU A 69 -0.86 -1.23 -3.85
C LEU A 69 -1.37 -2.50 -4.54
N ILE A 70 -2.47 -3.04 -4.05
CA ILE A 70 -3.04 -4.32 -4.50
C ILE A 70 -4.46 -4.06 -5.00
N GLU A 71 -4.78 -4.49 -6.23
CA GLU A 71 -6.17 -4.55 -6.67
C GLU A 71 -6.84 -5.76 -6.05
N ILE A 72 -7.82 -5.54 -5.19
CA ILE A 72 -8.49 -6.60 -4.44
C ILE A 72 -9.93 -6.87 -4.87
N GLY A 73 -10.52 -6.02 -5.70
CA GLY A 73 -11.92 -6.15 -6.11
C GLY A 73 -12.22 -7.49 -6.77
N GLY A 74 -11.32 -7.93 -7.64
CA GLY A 74 -11.40 -9.24 -8.29
C GLY A 74 -11.21 -10.42 -7.33
N SER A 75 -10.37 -10.26 -6.32
CA SER A 75 -10.00 -11.31 -5.37
C SER A 75 -11.00 -11.52 -4.24
N LEU A 76 -11.84 -10.52 -3.92
CA LEU A 76 -12.78 -10.59 -2.80
C LEU A 76 -13.68 -11.83 -2.83
N ARG A 77 -14.15 -12.22 -4.01
CA ARG A 77 -15.03 -13.41 -4.15
C ARG A 77 -14.29 -14.70 -3.86
N TYR A 78 -13.05 -14.80 -4.30
CA TYR A 78 -12.19 -15.97 -4.08
C TYR A 78 -11.93 -16.20 -2.59
N PHE A 79 -11.61 -15.12 -1.85
CA PHE A 79 -11.36 -15.19 -0.41
C PHE A 79 -12.63 -15.23 0.45
N GLY A 80 -13.83 -15.19 -0.14
CA GLY A 80 -15.09 -15.17 0.61
C GLY A 80 -15.36 -13.85 1.34
N GLY A 81 -14.77 -12.74 0.85
CA GLY A 81 -15.00 -11.38 1.32
C GLY A 81 -13.77 -10.72 1.96
N TRP A 82 -13.95 -9.45 2.30
CA TRP A 82 -12.89 -8.58 2.82
C TRP A 82 -12.19 -9.13 4.07
N ARG A 83 -12.96 -9.65 5.03
CA ARG A 83 -12.41 -10.10 6.30
C ARG A 83 -11.37 -11.21 6.14
N ARG A 84 -11.70 -12.25 5.39
CA ARG A 84 -10.79 -13.37 5.14
C ARG A 84 -9.59 -12.96 4.31
N LEU A 85 -9.81 -12.10 3.31
CA LEU A 85 -8.71 -11.55 2.52
C LEU A 85 -7.72 -10.79 3.41
N HIS A 86 -8.23 -9.94 4.30
CA HIS A 86 -7.41 -9.16 5.22
C HIS A 86 -6.64 -10.06 6.21
N GLU A 87 -7.33 -11.03 6.83
CA GLU A 87 -6.72 -12.01 7.74
C GLU A 87 -5.60 -12.81 7.02
N THR A 88 -5.84 -13.25 5.78
CA THR A 88 -4.82 -13.95 4.98
C THR A 88 -3.62 -13.05 4.67
N LEU A 89 -3.86 -11.80 4.31
CA LEU A 89 -2.77 -10.85 4.04
C LEU A 89 -1.97 -10.55 5.30
N GLU A 90 -2.63 -10.35 6.46
CA GLU A 90 -1.95 -10.15 7.74
C GLU A 90 -1.05 -11.33 8.08
N GLN A 91 -1.53 -12.56 7.94
CA GLN A 91 -0.72 -13.76 8.14
C GLN A 91 0.53 -13.77 7.25
N HIS A 92 0.40 -13.43 5.96
CA HIS A 92 1.56 -13.39 5.07
C HIS A 92 2.54 -12.27 5.38
N LEU A 93 2.06 -11.15 5.88
CA LEU A 93 2.93 -10.06 6.35
C LEU A 93 3.66 -10.47 7.63
N ASP A 94 2.98 -11.09 8.60
CA ASP A 94 3.58 -11.57 9.83
C ASP A 94 4.65 -12.65 9.57
N GLU A 95 4.42 -13.56 8.62
CA GLU A 95 5.41 -14.54 8.16
C GLU A 95 6.68 -13.87 7.59
N LEU A 96 6.51 -12.77 6.83
CA LEU A 96 7.63 -12.03 6.25
C LEU A 96 8.43 -11.24 7.28
N TYR A 97 7.78 -10.72 8.31
CA TYR A 97 8.40 -9.85 9.31
C TYR A 97 9.01 -10.58 10.50
N GLN A 98 8.95 -11.93 10.54
CA GLN A 98 9.57 -12.75 11.59
C GLN A 98 9.37 -12.17 13.00
N HIS A 99 8.12 -11.88 13.37
CA HIS A 99 7.75 -11.43 14.72
C HIS A 99 8.19 -10.01 15.13
N GLN A 100 8.62 -9.17 14.20
CA GLN A 100 8.69 -7.75 14.50
C GLN A 100 7.28 -7.16 14.30
N PRO A 101 6.60 -6.69 15.35
CA PRO A 101 5.29 -6.04 15.24
C PRO A 101 5.47 -4.65 14.62
N GLU A 102 5.90 -4.62 13.40
CA GLU A 102 6.06 -3.37 12.70
C GLU A 102 4.72 -2.90 12.15
N VAL A 103 4.45 -1.66 12.39
CA VAL A 103 3.18 -1.01 12.14
C VAL A 103 3.07 -0.70 10.66
N TYR A 104 2.62 -1.66 9.86
CA TYR A 104 2.15 -1.32 8.53
C TYR A 104 0.79 -0.59 8.62
N ARG A 105 0.54 0.29 7.67
CA ARG A 105 -0.65 1.12 7.62
C ARG A 105 -1.43 0.76 6.37
N GLY A 106 -2.62 0.22 6.56
CA GLY A 106 -3.45 -0.25 5.46
C GLY A 106 -4.66 0.63 5.22
N SER A 107 -5.03 0.85 3.96
CA SER A 107 -6.27 1.53 3.59
C SER A 107 -6.85 0.98 2.30
N VAL A 108 -8.17 0.87 2.25
CA VAL A 108 -8.91 0.33 1.11
C VAL A 108 -9.88 1.35 0.58
N THR A 109 -9.80 1.65 -0.71
CA THR A 109 -10.75 2.56 -1.39
C THR A 109 -10.94 2.16 -2.86
N PRO A 110 -11.97 2.71 -3.54
CA PRO A 110 -12.13 2.57 -5.00
C PRO A 110 -11.07 3.30 -5.83
N SER A 111 -10.26 4.17 -5.21
CA SER A 111 -9.23 4.97 -5.88
C SER A 111 -7.84 4.54 -5.45
N PRO A 112 -6.93 4.18 -6.36
CA PRO A 112 -5.52 3.91 -6.07
C PRO A 112 -4.85 5.06 -5.32
N ALA A 113 -5.04 6.29 -5.80
CA ALA A 113 -4.46 7.50 -5.22
C ALA A 113 -4.98 7.75 -3.79
N ALA A 114 -6.28 7.53 -3.54
CA ALA A 114 -6.87 7.72 -2.22
C ALA A 114 -6.39 6.65 -1.23
N SER A 115 -6.31 5.39 -1.64
CA SER A 115 -5.79 4.30 -0.80
C SER A 115 -4.36 4.57 -0.38
N THR A 116 -3.50 4.94 -1.34
CA THR A 116 -2.10 5.29 -1.11
C THR A 116 -1.97 6.47 -0.14
N LEU A 117 -2.74 7.54 -0.36
CA LEU A 117 -2.69 8.73 0.48
C LEU A 117 -3.13 8.43 1.92
N LEU A 118 -4.25 7.73 2.09
CA LEU A 118 -4.77 7.37 3.41
C LEU A 118 -3.80 6.46 4.18
N ALA A 119 -3.21 5.48 3.52
CA ALA A 119 -2.21 4.60 4.13
C ALA A 119 -0.98 5.38 4.60
N ARG A 120 -0.44 6.27 3.78
CA ARG A 120 0.72 7.11 4.12
C ARG A 120 0.44 8.07 5.27
N CYS A 121 -0.77 8.63 5.33
CA CYS A 121 -1.22 9.52 6.42
C CYS A 121 -1.66 8.76 7.67
N ALA A 122 -1.38 7.48 7.82
CA ALA A 122 -1.81 6.64 8.94
C ALA A 122 -3.34 6.68 9.20
N ARG A 123 -4.13 6.91 8.15
CA ARG A 123 -5.59 6.92 8.20
C ARG A 123 -6.13 5.58 7.73
N GLN A 124 -6.14 4.61 8.61
CA GLN A 124 -6.63 3.26 8.31
C GLN A 124 -8.14 3.29 8.09
N LYS A 125 -8.55 3.30 6.83
CA LYS A 125 -9.96 3.37 6.44
C LYS A 125 -10.27 2.33 5.36
N VAL A 126 -11.47 1.77 5.47
CA VAL A 126 -12.10 0.96 4.43
C VAL A 126 -13.28 1.74 3.89
N VAL A 127 -13.15 2.23 2.67
CA VAL A 127 -14.15 3.02 1.95
C VAL A 127 -14.64 2.19 0.77
N ALA A 128 -15.90 1.78 0.79
CA ALA A 128 -16.47 0.90 -0.24
C ALA A 128 -16.91 1.67 -1.49
N HIS A 129 -17.38 2.89 -1.31
CA HIS A 129 -18.04 3.66 -2.35
C HIS A 129 -17.31 4.96 -2.64
N SER A 130 -17.24 5.34 -3.92
CA SER A 130 -16.62 6.61 -4.33
C SER A 130 -17.31 7.83 -3.74
N SER A 131 -18.61 7.77 -3.44
CA SER A 131 -19.37 8.83 -2.78
C SER A 131 -18.84 9.16 -1.38
N GLU A 132 -18.19 8.21 -0.69
CA GLU A 132 -17.66 8.38 0.65
C GLU A 132 -16.22 8.93 0.67
N LEU A 133 -15.53 8.92 -0.47
CA LEU A 133 -14.13 9.35 -0.58
C LEU A 133 -13.91 10.79 -0.11
N ARG A 134 -14.81 11.70 -0.50
CA ARG A 134 -14.70 13.12 -0.12
C ARG A 134 -14.74 13.29 1.40
N SER A 135 -15.63 12.60 2.08
CA SER A 135 -15.73 12.59 3.55
C SER A 135 -14.51 11.91 4.19
N ALA A 136 -14.08 10.77 3.65
CA ALA A 136 -12.93 10.01 4.17
C ALA A 136 -11.62 10.81 4.12
N LEU A 137 -11.42 11.60 3.07
CA LEU A 137 -10.22 12.38 2.80
C LEU A 137 -10.26 13.81 3.39
N ALA A 138 -11.42 14.30 3.84
CA ALA A 138 -11.66 15.70 4.22
C ALA A 138 -10.67 16.26 5.24
N GLY A 139 -10.20 15.45 6.17
CA GLY A 139 -9.30 15.84 7.25
C GLY A 139 -7.80 15.75 6.91
N ILE A 140 -7.42 15.37 5.68
CA ILE A 140 -6.03 15.31 5.27
C ILE A 140 -5.53 16.73 5.02
N THR A 141 -4.34 17.05 5.53
CA THR A 141 -3.73 18.37 5.36
C THR A 141 -3.05 18.51 4.00
N ILE A 142 -2.98 19.73 3.50
CA ILE A 142 -2.26 20.04 2.26
C ILE A 142 -0.78 19.66 2.33
N ALA A 143 -0.19 19.72 3.53
CA ALA A 143 1.20 19.35 3.75
C ALA A 143 1.46 17.85 3.46
N GLU A 144 0.50 16.99 3.74
CA GLU A 144 0.58 15.53 3.53
C GLU A 144 0.43 15.13 2.05
N LEU A 145 -0.09 16.01 1.19
CA LEU A 145 -0.32 15.68 -0.22
C LEU A 145 1.00 15.54 -0.98
N PRO A 146 1.11 14.61 -1.94
CA PRO A 146 2.27 14.45 -2.81
C PRO A 146 2.26 15.51 -3.94
N LEU A 147 2.24 16.78 -3.57
CA LEU A 147 2.27 17.93 -4.47
C LEU A 147 3.58 18.67 -4.34
N ALA A 148 3.96 19.39 -5.40
CA ALA A 148 5.14 20.25 -5.37
C ALA A 148 5.07 21.28 -4.23
N ALA A 149 6.20 21.53 -3.55
CA ALA A 149 6.29 22.43 -2.40
C ALA A 149 5.73 23.83 -2.71
N ARG A 150 6.02 24.34 -3.91
CA ARG A 150 5.51 25.63 -4.40
C ARG A 150 3.97 25.66 -4.45
N LEU A 151 3.34 24.57 -4.90
CA LEU A 151 1.89 24.48 -4.99
C LEU A 151 1.25 24.40 -3.58
N LYS A 152 1.84 23.61 -2.68
CA LYS A 152 1.41 23.55 -1.27
C LYS A 152 1.47 24.94 -0.61
N ALA A 153 2.58 25.65 -0.75
CA ALA A 153 2.73 27.01 -0.21
C ALA A 153 1.73 27.99 -0.83
N SER A 154 1.40 27.86 -2.11
CA SER A 154 0.39 28.70 -2.77
C SER A 154 -1.02 28.44 -2.22
N LEU A 155 -1.40 27.17 -2.00
CA LEU A 155 -2.65 26.79 -1.39
C LEU A 155 -2.77 27.34 0.04
N GLN A 156 -1.73 27.15 0.86
CA GLN A 156 -1.70 27.62 2.25
C GLN A 156 -1.79 29.15 2.35
N ARG A 157 -1.14 29.89 1.48
CA ARG A 157 -1.28 31.38 1.42
C ARG A 157 -2.69 31.83 1.08
N CYS A 158 -3.48 30.97 0.43
CA CYS A 158 -4.90 31.23 0.19
C CYS A 158 -5.82 30.78 1.34
N GLY A 159 -5.26 30.37 2.49
CA GLY A 159 -6.02 29.89 3.63
C GLY A 159 -6.58 28.47 3.48
N LEU A 160 -6.08 27.71 2.50
CA LEU A 160 -6.47 26.32 2.28
C LEU A 160 -5.47 25.42 3.00
N PHE A 161 -5.90 24.75 4.05
CA PHE A 161 -5.05 23.89 4.88
C PHE A 161 -5.41 22.42 4.79
N TYR A 162 -6.65 22.10 4.44
CA TYR A 162 -7.18 20.74 4.35
C TYR A 162 -7.84 20.49 2.99
N LEU A 163 -7.96 19.21 2.62
CA LEU A 163 -8.69 18.83 1.41
C LEU A 163 -10.13 19.32 1.39
N ARG A 164 -10.80 19.32 2.55
CA ARG A 164 -12.16 19.87 2.66
C ARG A 164 -12.26 21.34 2.24
N ASP A 165 -11.22 22.13 2.45
CA ASP A 165 -11.19 23.53 2.11
C ASP A 165 -11.12 23.73 0.60
N ILE A 166 -10.32 22.90 -0.08
CA ILE A 166 -10.21 22.89 -1.55
C ILE A 166 -11.55 22.54 -2.17
N TRP A 167 -12.26 21.55 -1.63
CA TRP A 167 -13.53 21.09 -2.22
C TRP A 167 -14.71 22.06 -2.05
N ARG A 168 -14.55 23.11 -1.27
CA ARG A 168 -15.52 24.22 -1.20
C ARG A 168 -15.40 25.18 -2.38
N LEU A 169 -14.27 25.14 -3.10
CA LEU A 169 -14.04 26.01 -4.25
C LEU A 169 -14.57 25.36 -5.53
N PRO A 170 -15.10 26.18 -6.46
CA PRO A 170 -15.50 25.68 -7.77
C PRO A 170 -14.31 25.10 -8.55
N ALA A 171 -14.50 23.95 -9.19
CA ALA A 171 -13.44 23.24 -9.91
C ALA A 171 -12.79 24.11 -11.00
N ALA A 172 -13.56 24.94 -11.69
CA ALA A 172 -13.04 25.86 -12.71
C ALA A 172 -12.05 26.89 -12.13
N GLN A 173 -12.36 27.44 -10.95
CA GLN A 173 -11.48 28.38 -10.26
C GLN A 173 -10.21 27.71 -9.73
N LEU A 174 -10.29 26.46 -9.24
CA LEU A 174 -9.15 25.68 -8.83
C LEU A 174 -8.19 25.46 -10.01
N ARG A 175 -8.74 25.05 -11.15
CA ARG A 175 -7.94 24.81 -12.36
C ARG A 175 -7.27 26.07 -12.90
N LEU A 176 -8.00 27.20 -12.90
CA LEU A 176 -7.47 28.48 -13.37
C LEU A 176 -6.35 29.00 -12.47
N ARG A 177 -6.51 28.90 -11.14
CA ARG A 177 -5.60 29.50 -10.17
C ARG A 177 -4.42 28.63 -9.81
N PHE A 178 -4.61 27.30 -9.70
CA PHE A 178 -3.63 26.35 -9.20
C PHE A 178 -3.15 25.35 -10.25
N GLY A 179 -3.69 25.44 -11.47
CA GLY A 179 -3.28 24.64 -12.59
C GLY A 179 -4.02 23.32 -12.75
N ARG A 180 -3.70 22.64 -13.82
CA ARG A 180 -4.32 21.37 -14.24
C ARG A 180 -3.89 20.20 -13.35
N GLU A 181 -2.65 20.21 -12.90
CA GLU A 181 -2.06 19.15 -12.08
C GLU A 181 -2.86 18.88 -10.79
N LEU A 182 -3.20 19.95 -10.05
CA LEU A 182 -4.03 19.85 -8.85
C LEU A 182 -5.41 19.27 -9.16
N SER A 183 -6.07 19.78 -10.20
CA SER A 183 -7.41 19.31 -10.57
C SER A 183 -7.41 17.83 -10.94
N GLU A 184 -6.43 17.39 -11.73
CA GLU A 184 -6.30 15.98 -12.11
C GLU A 184 -5.99 15.07 -10.92
N TYR A 185 -5.19 15.54 -9.98
CA TYR A 185 -4.90 14.80 -8.76
C TYR A 185 -6.16 14.66 -7.89
N LEU A 186 -6.94 15.71 -7.72
CA LEU A 186 -8.21 15.68 -6.98
C LEU A 186 -9.23 14.74 -7.64
N ASP A 187 -9.31 14.74 -8.97
CA ASP A 187 -10.18 13.85 -9.72
C ASP A 187 -9.79 12.36 -9.51
N ARG A 188 -8.47 12.07 -9.46
CA ARG A 188 -7.97 10.72 -9.13
C ARG A 188 -8.35 10.34 -7.69
N LEU A 189 -8.14 11.22 -6.72
CA LEU A 189 -8.53 10.97 -5.32
C LEU A 189 -10.00 10.61 -5.16
N LEU A 190 -10.88 11.22 -5.95
CA LEU A 190 -12.32 10.99 -5.89
C LEU A 190 -12.82 9.90 -6.84
N ALA A 191 -11.91 9.16 -7.49
CA ALA A 191 -12.23 8.14 -8.50
C ALA A 191 -13.09 8.68 -9.66
N LEU A 192 -13.01 9.99 -9.96
CA LEU A 192 -13.70 10.62 -11.10
C LEU A 192 -12.97 10.35 -12.42
N ARG A 193 -11.68 10.01 -12.35
CA ARG A 193 -10.90 9.54 -13.49
C ARG A 193 -10.44 8.12 -13.20
N PRO A 194 -10.58 7.19 -14.16
CA PRO A 194 -10.03 5.85 -14.03
C PRO A 194 -8.51 5.93 -13.96
N GLU A 195 -7.93 5.32 -12.95
CA GLU A 195 -6.49 5.21 -12.76
C GLU A 195 -6.10 3.74 -12.82
N ARG A 196 -5.11 3.43 -13.64
CA ARG A 196 -4.53 2.10 -13.74
C ARG A 196 -3.03 2.21 -13.49
N PRO A 197 -2.58 2.11 -12.24
CA PRO A 197 -1.16 2.10 -11.92
C PRO A 197 -0.45 0.98 -12.67
N PRO A 198 0.83 1.18 -13.06
CA PRO A 198 1.58 0.13 -13.76
C PRO A 198 1.68 -1.10 -12.85
N ARG A 199 1.27 -2.24 -13.40
CA ARG A 199 1.39 -3.53 -12.72
C ARG A 199 2.86 -3.86 -12.56
N TRP A 200 3.23 -4.33 -11.38
CA TRP A 200 4.56 -4.87 -11.17
C TRP A 200 4.77 -6.09 -12.06
N GLN A 201 5.90 -6.12 -12.70
CA GLN A 201 6.34 -7.26 -13.49
C GLN A 201 7.60 -7.81 -12.86
N PRO A 202 7.71 -9.13 -12.66
CA PRO A 202 8.96 -9.71 -12.22
C PRO A 202 10.06 -9.34 -13.23
N PRO A 203 11.30 -9.12 -12.75
CA PRO A 203 12.41 -8.95 -13.66
C PRO A 203 12.49 -10.20 -14.56
N PRO A 204 12.89 -10.04 -15.82
CA PRO A 204 13.04 -11.16 -16.72
C PRO A 204 13.98 -12.16 -16.08
N GLN A 205 13.53 -13.38 -15.89
CA GLN A 205 14.34 -14.47 -15.37
C GLN A 205 14.69 -15.39 -16.53
N PHE A 206 15.98 -15.57 -16.75
CA PHE A 206 16.46 -16.60 -17.63
C PHE A 206 16.49 -17.92 -16.84
N SER A 207 15.73 -18.89 -17.30
CA SER A 207 15.77 -20.27 -16.78
C SER A 207 15.81 -21.21 -17.97
N ARG A 208 16.88 -21.96 -18.10
CA ARG A 208 17.02 -23.00 -19.11
C ARG A 208 17.53 -24.25 -18.43
N GLU A 209 16.87 -25.36 -18.67
CA GLU A 209 17.28 -26.68 -18.19
C GLU A 209 18.04 -27.37 -19.32
N LEU A 210 19.23 -27.89 -18.99
CA LEU A 210 20.00 -28.69 -19.88
C LEU A 210 19.98 -30.14 -19.36
N TYR A 211 19.54 -31.04 -20.21
CA TYR A 211 19.58 -32.49 -19.95
C TYR A 211 20.75 -33.10 -20.75
N PRO A 212 21.96 -33.23 -20.16
CA PRO A 212 23.08 -33.85 -20.86
C PRO A 212 22.79 -35.32 -21.10
N GLU A 213 23.12 -35.82 -22.28
CA GLU A 213 22.91 -37.20 -22.66
C GLU A 213 23.77 -38.17 -21.78
N TYR A 214 24.85 -37.64 -21.21
CA TYR A 214 25.78 -38.39 -20.34
C TYR A 214 26.01 -37.63 -19.03
N PRO A 215 26.27 -38.36 -17.91
CA PRO A 215 26.61 -37.75 -16.64
C PRO A 215 27.86 -36.85 -16.75
N LEU A 216 27.77 -35.62 -16.33
CA LEU A 216 28.88 -34.67 -16.33
C LEU A 216 29.72 -34.89 -15.05
N HIS A 217 30.87 -35.51 -15.18
CA HIS A 217 31.78 -35.78 -14.06
C HIS A 217 32.95 -34.80 -13.95
N ASN A 218 33.10 -33.90 -14.93
CA ASN A 218 34.21 -32.96 -15.00
C ASN A 218 33.72 -31.53 -14.90
N THR A 219 34.33 -30.73 -14.00
CA THR A 219 34.01 -29.31 -13.81
C THR A 219 34.18 -28.50 -15.11
N ALA A 220 35.16 -28.82 -15.96
CA ALA A 220 35.36 -28.12 -17.24
C ALA A 220 34.18 -28.37 -18.21
N ALA A 221 33.64 -29.59 -18.24
CA ALA A 221 32.45 -29.91 -19.05
C ALA A 221 31.21 -29.17 -18.54
N ILE A 222 31.02 -29.08 -17.22
CA ILE A 222 29.92 -28.31 -16.61
C ILE A 222 30.03 -26.83 -16.98
N VAL A 223 31.21 -26.24 -16.82
CA VAL A 223 31.46 -24.84 -17.16
C VAL A 223 31.23 -24.59 -18.65
N HIS A 224 31.67 -25.46 -19.53
CA HIS A 224 31.42 -25.36 -20.96
C HIS A 224 29.92 -25.31 -21.29
N HIS A 225 29.13 -26.23 -20.73
CA HIS A 225 27.67 -26.23 -20.93
C HIS A 225 27.00 -25.01 -20.34
N VAL A 226 27.40 -24.51 -19.17
CA VAL A 226 26.88 -23.26 -18.60
C VAL A 226 27.20 -22.08 -19.50
N VAL A 227 28.42 -21.96 -19.99
CA VAL A 227 28.83 -20.87 -20.91
C VAL A 227 28.04 -20.94 -22.23
N SER A 228 27.85 -22.15 -22.80
CA SER A 228 27.05 -22.28 -24.03
C SER A 228 25.58 -21.88 -23.87
N LEU A 229 24.96 -22.10 -22.70
CA LEU A 229 23.63 -21.65 -22.39
C LEU A 229 23.50 -20.13 -22.43
N PHE A 230 24.55 -19.40 -22.02
CA PHE A 230 24.57 -17.92 -22.08
C PHE A 230 24.95 -17.36 -23.44
N ALA A 231 25.71 -18.11 -24.26
CA ALA A 231 26.12 -17.66 -25.57
C ALA A 231 25.00 -17.68 -26.63
N GLU A 232 23.94 -18.44 -26.37
CA GLU A 232 22.75 -18.52 -27.21
C GLU A 232 21.67 -17.47 -26.87
N TYR A 233 21.94 -16.60 -25.89
CA TYR A 233 21.06 -15.51 -25.46
C TYR A 233 21.54 -14.17 -26.03
#